data_94fb001241f637aa47764c746bf2efb1
#
_entry.id   94fb001241f637aa47764c746bf2efb1
#
_cell.length_a   1.000
_cell.length_b   1.000
_cell.length_c   1.000
_cell.angle_alpha   90.00
_cell.angle_beta   90.00
_cell.angle_gamma   90.00
#
_symmetry.space_group_name_H-M   'P 1'
#
loop_
_entity.id
_entity.type
_entity.pdbx_description
1 polymer ?
#
loop_
_entity_poly.entity_id
_entity_poly.type
_entity_poly.pdbx_seq_one_letter_code
_entity_poly.pdbx_strand_id
1 'polypeptide(L)'
;MFINNFDPVAFQIFSIEIRWYSLAYIIGIALGWLYCKKKLIKDTHIFQLFDDFITYLIIGMILGGRLGYTLFYNLKYYLDNPIEILMVWNGGMSFHGALIGIIIASILFSKKNNTNSFIFLDLVALSAPIGIFFGRIANFINSELYGRATDLPWSVQFVLIDNIKRHPSQLYEAFFEGIILFFVLGYFFKKDYLRVPGKISALFLIFYSLFRFFIEFFRSPDPQIGYLVLNLTLGQLISILFFMTGAYLLSLKK
;
A
#
# COMPACT_ATOMS: atom_id res chain seq x y z
N MET A 1 -5.61 -23.40 -16.26
CA MET A 1 -6.31 -22.09 -16.30
C MET A 1 -7.26 -22.01 -15.11
N PHE A 2 -7.23 -20.95 -14.34
CA PHE A 2 -8.17 -20.67 -13.25
C PHE A 2 -9.23 -19.68 -13.73
N ILE A 3 -10.48 -19.86 -13.30
CA ILE A 3 -11.57 -18.94 -13.61
C ILE A 3 -11.91 -18.16 -12.33
N ASN A 4 -11.66 -16.85 -12.33
CA ASN A 4 -12.02 -15.98 -11.23
C ASN A 4 -13.46 -15.47 -11.44
N ASN A 5 -14.36 -15.96 -10.60
CA ASN A 5 -15.76 -15.56 -10.52
C ASN A 5 -16.17 -15.21 -9.09
N PHE A 6 -15.23 -14.78 -8.27
CA PHE A 6 -15.50 -14.41 -6.88
C PHE A 6 -16.41 -13.19 -6.81
N ASP A 7 -17.30 -13.20 -5.80
CA ASP A 7 -18.08 -12.02 -5.44
C ASP A 7 -17.21 -11.05 -4.63
N PRO A 8 -17.10 -9.77 -5.02
CA PRO A 8 -16.44 -8.74 -4.23
C PRO A 8 -17.05 -8.52 -2.84
N VAL A 9 -18.31 -8.89 -2.63
CA VAL A 9 -19.00 -8.85 -1.34
C VAL A 9 -18.67 -10.12 -0.55
N ALA A 10 -18.05 -9.96 0.61
CA ALA A 10 -17.71 -11.08 1.49
C ALA A 10 -18.97 -11.64 2.19
N PHE A 11 -19.78 -10.74 2.74
CA PHE A 11 -21.07 -11.03 3.34
C PHE A 11 -21.89 -9.75 3.51
N GLN A 12 -23.18 -9.90 3.76
CA GLN A 12 -24.11 -8.80 3.95
C GLN A 12 -24.71 -8.85 5.36
N ILE A 13 -24.75 -7.70 6.02
CA ILE A 13 -25.42 -7.52 7.31
C ILE A 13 -26.56 -6.51 7.09
N PHE A 14 -27.80 -6.97 7.14
CA PHE A 14 -28.97 -6.18 6.74
C PHE A 14 -28.80 -5.63 5.33
N SER A 15 -28.78 -4.30 5.15
CA SER A 15 -28.56 -3.62 3.88
C SER A 15 -27.11 -3.19 3.61
N ILE A 16 -26.17 -3.53 4.53
CA ILE A 16 -24.78 -3.11 4.44
C ILE A 16 -23.94 -4.25 3.86
N GLU A 17 -23.34 -4.02 2.70
CA GLU A 17 -22.38 -4.93 2.06
C GLU A 17 -21.00 -4.80 2.72
N ILE A 18 -20.47 -5.88 3.25
CA ILE A 18 -19.09 -5.98 3.73
C ILE A 18 -18.24 -6.59 2.63
N ARG A 19 -17.34 -5.79 2.08
CA ARG A 19 -16.49 -6.18 0.95
C ARG A 19 -15.15 -6.74 1.41
N TRP A 20 -14.59 -7.68 0.66
CA TRP A 20 -13.27 -8.26 0.92
C TRP A 20 -12.19 -7.21 1.07
N TYR A 21 -12.29 -6.13 0.32
CA TYR A 21 -11.33 -5.02 0.37
C TYR A 21 -11.31 -4.32 1.74
N SER A 22 -12.48 -4.08 2.33
CA SER A 22 -12.59 -3.51 3.68
C SER A 22 -12.02 -4.44 4.74
N LEU A 23 -12.30 -5.75 4.63
CA LEU A 23 -11.72 -6.76 5.52
C LEU A 23 -10.20 -6.84 5.40
N ALA A 24 -9.66 -6.76 4.18
CA ALA A 24 -8.22 -6.75 3.95
C ALA A 24 -7.51 -5.58 4.65
N TYR A 25 -8.10 -4.38 4.64
CA TYR A 25 -7.57 -3.23 5.38
C TYR A 25 -7.61 -3.46 6.89
N ILE A 26 -8.74 -3.90 7.43
CA ILE A 26 -8.89 -4.16 8.87
C ILE A 26 -7.89 -5.22 9.33
N ILE A 27 -7.82 -6.35 8.61
CA ILE A 27 -6.89 -7.44 8.92
C ILE A 27 -5.44 -6.98 8.80
N GLY A 28 -5.10 -6.27 7.72
CA GLY A 28 -3.75 -5.76 7.49
C GLY A 28 -3.28 -4.81 8.58
N ILE A 29 -4.12 -3.86 9.00
CA ILE A 29 -3.81 -2.91 10.08
C ILE A 29 -3.71 -3.64 11.42
N ALA A 30 -4.67 -4.53 11.75
CA ALA A 30 -4.67 -5.26 13.02
C ALA A 30 -3.45 -6.18 13.16
N LEU A 31 -3.11 -6.94 12.11
CA LEU A 31 -1.93 -7.81 12.12
C LEU A 31 -0.63 -7.01 12.13
N GLY A 32 -0.56 -5.90 11.39
CA GLY A 32 0.57 -4.98 11.41
C GLY A 32 0.79 -4.37 12.80
N TRP A 33 -0.27 -3.91 13.44
CA TRP A 33 -0.23 -3.40 14.81
C TRP A 33 0.23 -4.48 15.81
N LEU A 34 -0.36 -5.70 15.76
CA LEU A 34 0.06 -6.82 16.60
C LEU A 34 1.53 -7.20 16.39
N TYR A 35 1.98 -7.23 15.14
CA TYR A 35 3.37 -7.52 14.80
C TYR A 35 4.32 -6.48 15.39
N CYS A 36 4.02 -5.19 15.24
CA CYS A 36 4.80 -4.12 15.84
C CYS A 36 4.88 -4.25 17.36
N LYS A 37 3.73 -4.35 18.04
CA LYS A 37 3.68 -4.42 19.52
C LYS A 37 4.33 -5.67 20.09
N LYS A 38 4.16 -6.83 19.46
CA LYS A 38 4.67 -8.11 20.02
C LYS A 38 6.10 -8.42 19.63
N LYS A 39 6.59 -7.91 18.49
CA LYS A 39 7.87 -8.36 17.93
C LYS A 39 8.89 -7.26 17.68
N LEU A 40 8.46 -6.04 17.35
CA LEU A 40 9.35 -5.00 16.87
C LEU A 40 9.70 -3.98 17.96
N ILE A 41 8.70 -3.51 18.72
CA ILE A 41 8.89 -2.45 19.70
C ILE A 41 9.45 -3.03 20.99
N LYS A 42 10.68 -2.60 21.33
CA LYS A 42 11.36 -2.96 22.58
C LYS A 42 11.42 -1.81 23.58
N ASP A 43 11.30 -0.58 23.07
CA ASP A 43 11.33 0.64 23.88
C ASP A 43 9.97 0.86 24.53
N THR A 44 9.95 1.02 25.87
CA THR A 44 8.71 1.18 26.66
C THR A 44 7.98 2.48 26.31
N HIS A 45 8.71 3.56 26.04
CA HIS A 45 8.11 4.84 25.67
C HIS A 45 7.43 4.76 24.30
N ILE A 46 8.12 4.19 23.31
CA ILE A 46 7.52 3.96 21.98
C ILE A 46 6.33 3.01 22.06
N PHE A 47 6.39 1.98 22.91
CA PHE A 47 5.30 1.04 23.13
C PHE A 47 4.03 1.73 23.64
N GLN A 48 4.16 2.67 24.58
CA GLN A 48 3.04 3.44 25.13
C GLN A 48 2.42 4.40 24.10
N LEU A 49 3.25 5.00 23.25
CA LEU A 49 2.82 5.93 22.21
C LEU A 49 2.20 5.25 20.98
N PHE A 50 2.43 3.96 20.79
CA PHE A 50 2.15 3.32 19.51
C PHE A 50 0.65 3.21 19.20
N ASP A 51 -0.21 3.04 20.18
CA ASP A 51 -1.67 2.98 19.95
C ASP A 51 -2.23 4.33 19.48
N ASP A 52 -1.75 5.41 20.10
CA ASP A 52 -2.11 6.77 19.66
C ASP A 52 -1.55 7.06 18.27
N PHE A 53 -0.33 6.59 17.96
CA PHE A 53 0.25 6.71 16.64
C PHE A 53 -0.60 6.03 15.56
N ILE A 54 -1.12 4.82 15.81
CA ILE A 54 -1.99 4.12 14.87
C ILE A 54 -3.25 4.94 14.57
N THR A 55 -3.81 5.62 15.57
CA THR A 55 -4.96 6.52 15.36
C THR A 55 -4.59 7.66 14.41
N TYR A 56 -3.44 8.33 14.63
CA TYR A 56 -2.94 9.37 13.74
C TYR A 56 -2.68 8.85 12.32
N LEU A 57 -2.11 7.65 12.21
CA LEU A 57 -1.83 7.00 10.93
C LEU A 57 -3.12 6.73 10.14
N ILE A 58 -4.15 6.16 10.78
CA ILE A 58 -5.44 5.88 10.13
C ILE A 58 -6.10 7.17 9.66
N ILE A 59 -6.16 8.19 10.51
CA ILE A 59 -6.71 9.50 10.17
C ILE A 59 -5.92 10.11 9.00
N GLY A 60 -4.59 10.11 9.09
CA GLY A 60 -3.71 10.63 8.03
C GLY A 60 -3.90 9.91 6.70
N MET A 61 -4.03 8.58 6.73
CA MET A 61 -4.28 7.76 5.54
C MET A 61 -5.64 8.10 4.89
N ILE A 62 -6.70 8.23 5.69
CA ILE A 62 -8.05 8.54 5.18
C ILE A 62 -8.09 9.96 4.63
N LEU A 63 -7.64 10.95 5.40
CA LEU A 63 -7.65 12.35 4.97
C LEU A 63 -6.74 12.57 3.75
N GLY A 64 -5.53 12.03 3.79
CA GLY A 64 -4.60 12.13 2.67
C GLY A 64 -5.13 11.46 1.40
N GLY A 65 -5.69 10.25 1.53
CA GLY A 65 -6.31 9.53 0.43
C GLY A 65 -7.46 10.28 -0.21
N ARG A 66 -8.34 10.85 0.61
CA ARG A 66 -9.50 11.61 0.14
C ARG A 66 -9.10 12.93 -0.49
N LEU A 67 -8.26 13.72 0.19
CA LEU A 67 -7.76 14.99 -0.35
C LEU A 67 -6.95 14.78 -1.63
N GLY A 68 -6.10 13.75 -1.67
CA GLY A 68 -5.36 13.41 -2.87
C GLY A 68 -6.25 13.04 -4.04
N TYR A 69 -7.34 12.29 -3.82
CA TYR A 69 -8.32 12.02 -4.87
C TYR A 69 -9.02 13.29 -5.34
N THR A 70 -9.51 14.09 -4.42
CA THR A 70 -10.20 15.35 -4.69
C THR A 70 -9.35 16.29 -5.54
N LEU A 71 -8.08 16.49 -5.16
CA LEU A 71 -7.20 17.46 -5.79
C LEU A 71 -6.68 17.01 -7.16
N PHE A 72 -6.37 15.73 -7.33
CA PHE A 72 -5.67 15.26 -8.52
C PHE A 72 -6.57 14.57 -9.55
N TYR A 73 -7.73 14.03 -9.15
CA TYR A 73 -8.55 13.24 -10.05
C TYR A 73 -9.89 13.93 -10.41
N ASN A 74 -10.45 14.75 -9.52
CA ASN A 74 -11.80 15.27 -9.76
C ASN A 74 -12.04 16.66 -9.14
N LEU A 75 -11.03 17.54 -9.21
CA LEU A 75 -11.03 18.84 -8.55
C LEU A 75 -12.26 19.68 -8.90
N LYS A 76 -12.60 19.78 -10.21
CA LYS A 76 -13.73 20.60 -10.66
C LYS A 76 -15.04 20.17 -10.01
N TYR A 77 -15.32 18.87 -10.00
CA TYR A 77 -16.54 18.33 -9.38
C TYR A 77 -16.64 18.68 -7.90
N TYR A 78 -15.54 18.56 -7.14
CA TYR A 78 -15.53 18.85 -5.70
C TYR A 78 -15.52 20.33 -5.36
N LEU A 79 -15.10 21.20 -6.28
CA LEU A 79 -15.30 22.64 -6.12
C LEU A 79 -16.78 23.03 -6.21
N ASP A 80 -17.52 22.34 -7.10
CA ASP A 80 -18.97 22.55 -7.25
C ASP A 80 -19.78 21.86 -6.13
N ASN A 81 -19.21 20.80 -5.50
CA ASN A 81 -19.87 19.98 -4.48
C ASN A 81 -18.96 19.77 -3.23
N PRO A 82 -18.61 20.82 -2.46
CA PRO A 82 -17.58 20.75 -1.43
C PRO A 82 -17.92 19.81 -0.24
N ILE A 83 -19.20 19.63 0.06
CA ILE A 83 -19.65 18.71 1.13
C ILE A 83 -19.30 17.26 0.82
N GLU A 84 -19.28 16.88 -0.45
CA GLU A 84 -18.95 15.52 -0.86
C GLU A 84 -17.48 15.14 -0.60
N ILE A 85 -16.60 16.11 -0.36
CA ILE A 85 -15.23 15.85 0.07
C ILE A 85 -15.21 15.02 1.37
N LEU A 86 -16.15 15.25 2.27
CA LEU A 86 -16.25 14.54 3.54
C LEU A 86 -16.90 13.17 3.43
N MET A 87 -17.58 12.88 2.33
CA MET A 87 -18.31 11.62 2.11
C MET A 87 -17.37 10.51 1.62
N VAL A 88 -16.46 10.05 2.49
CA VAL A 88 -15.46 9.01 2.15
C VAL A 88 -16.09 7.66 1.78
N TRP A 89 -17.32 7.41 2.20
CA TRP A 89 -18.09 6.20 1.89
C TRP A 89 -18.56 6.12 0.43
N ASN A 90 -18.56 7.24 -0.30
CA ASN A 90 -18.87 7.28 -1.73
C ASN A 90 -17.70 6.81 -2.61
N GLY A 91 -16.60 6.35 -2.00
CA GLY A 91 -15.39 5.94 -2.69
C GLY A 91 -14.51 7.13 -3.09
N GLY A 92 -13.56 6.91 -3.99
CA GLY A 92 -12.62 7.94 -4.44
C GLY A 92 -11.50 8.20 -3.44
N MET A 93 -10.50 7.31 -3.44
CA MET A 93 -9.31 7.39 -2.59
C MET A 93 -8.04 7.33 -3.45
N SER A 94 -7.08 8.19 -3.18
CA SER A 94 -5.78 8.21 -3.85
C SER A 94 -4.74 7.48 -3.01
N PHE A 95 -4.09 6.47 -3.58
CA PHE A 95 -2.97 5.78 -2.93
C PHE A 95 -1.83 6.73 -2.57
N HIS A 96 -1.43 7.59 -3.51
CA HIS A 96 -0.33 8.55 -3.29
C HIS A 96 -0.72 9.58 -2.21
N GLY A 97 -1.98 10.03 -2.22
CA GLY A 97 -2.51 10.90 -1.17
C GLY A 97 -2.47 10.23 0.20
N ALA A 98 -2.87 8.97 0.30
CA ALA A 98 -2.79 8.19 1.54
C ALA A 98 -1.34 8.05 2.05
N LEU A 99 -0.39 7.76 1.17
CA LEU A 99 1.03 7.66 1.52
C LEU A 99 1.58 9.00 2.07
N ILE A 100 1.28 10.11 1.41
CA ILE A 100 1.64 11.45 1.89
C ILE A 100 0.99 11.72 3.25
N GLY A 101 -0.28 11.36 3.42
CA GLY A 101 -1.00 11.49 4.69
C GLY A 101 -0.36 10.71 5.84
N ILE A 102 0.09 9.48 5.59
CA ILE A 102 0.84 8.67 6.55
C ILE A 102 2.15 9.36 6.95
N ILE A 103 2.90 9.90 6.00
CA ILE A 103 4.17 10.60 6.28
C ILE A 103 3.92 11.85 7.12
N ILE A 104 2.94 12.67 6.73
CA ILE A 104 2.57 13.89 7.46
C ILE A 104 2.10 13.54 8.87
N ALA A 105 1.22 12.55 9.03
CA ALA A 105 0.75 12.08 10.34
C ALA A 105 1.91 11.64 11.23
N SER A 106 2.87 10.90 10.67
CA SER A 106 4.06 10.44 11.39
C SER A 106 4.93 11.61 11.86
N ILE A 107 5.11 12.65 11.03
CA ILE A 107 5.86 13.85 11.37
C ILE A 107 5.13 14.65 12.46
N LEU A 108 3.84 14.88 12.31
CA LEU A 108 3.03 15.65 13.28
C LEU A 108 2.98 14.93 14.64
N PHE A 109 2.75 13.62 14.64
CA PHE A 109 2.75 12.82 15.85
C PHE A 109 4.10 12.87 16.58
N SER A 110 5.17 12.69 15.83
CA SER A 110 6.53 12.70 16.37
C SER A 110 6.92 14.07 16.96
N LYS A 111 6.54 15.17 16.29
CA LYS A 111 6.76 16.53 16.80
C LYS A 111 6.02 16.74 18.12
N LYS A 112 4.74 16.31 18.20
CA LYS A 112 3.94 16.41 19.42
C LYS A 112 4.56 15.68 20.61
N ASN A 113 5.17 14.52 20.36
CA ASN A 113 5.72 13.65 21.40
C ASN A 113 7.24 13.74 21.56
N ASN A 114 7.89 14.75 20.95
CA ASN A 114 9.35 14.95 20.97
C ASN A 114 10.14 13.68 20.60
N THR A 115 9.70 12.96 19.57
CA THR A 115 10.31 11.72 19.06
C THR A 115 10.80 11.91 17.63
N ASN A 116 11.57 10.93 17.13
CA ASN A 116 12.00 10.92 15.73
C ASN A 116 10.95 10.23 14.85
N SER A 117 10.45 10.93 13.81
CA SER A 117 9.44 10.40 12.89
C SER A 117 9.86 9.13 12.16
N PHE A 118 11.15 8.94 11.91
CA PHE A 118 11.66 7.73 11.28
C PHE A 118 11.51 6.48 12.14
N ILE A 119 11.40 6.59 13.46
CA ILE A 119 11.11 5.43 14.33
C ILE A 119 9.75 4.85 13.94
N PHE A 120 8.73 5.68 13.81
CA PHE A 120 7.39 5.25 13.45
C PHE A 120 7.30 4.83 11.97
N LEU A 121 7.96 5.55 11.06
CA LEU A 121 8.02 5.18 9.64
C LEU A 121 8.71 3.82 9.43
N ASP A 122 9.74 3.49 10.19
CA ASP A 122 10.40 2.19 10.14
C ASP A 122 9.49 1.05 10.64
N LEU A 123 8.68 1.30 11.68
CA LEU A 123 7.66 0.35 12.14
C LEU A 123 6.57 0.14 11.08
N VAL A 124 6.11 1.21 10.45
CA VAL A 124 5.18 1.13 9.31
C VAL A 124 5.82 0.36 8.16
N ALA A 125 7.04 0.64 7.78
CA ALA A 125 7.75 -0.04 6.71
C ALA A 125 7.89 -1.56 6.95
N LEU A 126 8.18 -1.98 8.20
CA LEU A 126 8.25 -3.40 8.57
C LEU A 126 6.90 -4.11 8.53
N SER A 127 5.81 -3.40 8.81
CA SER A 127 4.47 -3.97 8.87
C SER A 127 3.68 -3.81 7.55
N ALA A 128 4.02 -2.83 6.72
CA ALA A 128 3.33 -2.55 5.46
C ALA A 128 3.20 -3.76 4.51
N PRO A 129 4.21 -4.65 4.37
CA PRO A 129 4.08 -5.84 3.52
C PRO A 129 2.90 -6.75 3.91
N ILE A 130 2.52 -6.79 5.20
CA ILE A 130 1.33 -7.55 5.67
C ILE A 130 0.07 -6.95 5.04
N GLY A 131 -0.10 -5.63 5.14
CA GLY A 131 -1.24 -4.93 4.55
C GLY A 131 -1.27 -5.03 3.02
N ILE A 132 -0.11 -4.91 2.37
CA ILE A 132 0.03 -5.06 0.92
C ILE A 132 -0.44 -6.46 0.51
N PHE A 133 0.01 -7.52 1.17
CA PHE A 133 -0.41 -8.89 0.87
C PHE A 133 -1.93 -9.03 0.86
N PHE A 134 -2.61 -8.65 1.94
CA PHE A 134 -4.07 -8.77 2.01
C PHE A 134 -4.79 -7.86 1.01
N GLY A 135 -4.29 -6.65 0.80
CA GLY A 135 -4.83 -5.73 -0.20
C GLY A 135 -4.76 -6.30 -1.62
N ARG A 136 -3.64 -6.96 -1.99
CA ARG A 136 -3.48 -7.61 -3.30
C ARG A 136 -4.36 -8.85 -3.47
N ILE A 137 -4.56 -9.62 -2.42
CA ILE A 137 -5.53 -10.72 -2.44
C ILE A 137 -6.95 -10.17 -2.65
N ALA A 138 -7.31 -9.07 -1.99
CA ALA A 138 -8.61 -8.43 -2.21
C ALA A 138 -8.76 -7.88 -3.65
N ASN A 139 -7.71 -7.28 -4.23
CA ASN A 139 -7.73 -6.87 -5.65
C ASN A 139 -7.94 -8.07 -6.58
N PHE A 140 -7.33 -9.23 -6.27
CA PHE A 140 -7.54 -10.45 -7.06
C PHE A 140 -8.99 -10.91 -6.97
N ILE A 141 -9.59 -10.95 -5.78
CA ILE A 141 -11.01 -11.31 -5.58
C ILE A 141 -11.92 -10.33 -6.33
N ASN A 142 -11.65 -9.04 -6.25
CA ASN A 142 -12.43 -7.99 -6.92
C ASN A 142 -12.21 -7.93 -8.44
N SER A 143 -11.31 -8.75 -9.00
CA SER A 143 -10.93 -8.68 -10.43
C SER A 143 -10.35 -7.32 -10.84
N GLU A 144 -9.72 -6.60 -9.91
CA GLU A 144 -9.09 -5.29 -10.15
C GLU A 144 -7.60 -5.43 -10.43
N LEU A 145 -7.01 -4.45 -11.14
CA LEU A 145 -5.56 -4.34 -11.36
C LEU A 145 -4.93 -5.60 -11.98
N TYR A 146 -5.64 -6.26 -12.85
CA TYR A 146 -5.25 -7.49 -13.52
C TYR A 146 -4.08 -7.31 -14.49
N GLY A 147 -3.47 -8.42 -14.87
CA GLY A 147 -2.34 -8.44 -15.78
C GLY A 147 -2.72 -8.43 -17.27
N ARG A 148 -1.67 -8.37 -18.10
CA ARG A 148 -1.77 -8.45 -19.56
C ARG A 148 -2.24 -9.83 -19.99
N ALA A 149 -2.72 -9.94 -21.23
CA ALA A 149 -3.06 -11.23 -21.83
C ALA A 149 -1.85 -12.18 -21.85
N THR A 150 -2.10 -13.46 -21.58
CA THR A 150 -1.07 -14.50 -21.56
C THR A 150 -1.65 -15.89 -21.80
N ASP A 151 -0.87 -16.76 -22.40
CA ASP A 151 -1.22 -18.19 -22.60
C ASP A 151 -0.52 -19.13 -21.61
N LEU A 152 0.12 -18.58 -20.56
CA LEU A 152 0.81 -19.38 -19.55
C LEU A 152 -0.15 -20.34 -18.82
N PRO A 153 0.33 -21.51 -18.35
CA PRO A 153 -0.53 -22.52 -17.71
C PRO A 153 -1.28 -22.03 -16.46
N TRP A 154 -0.72 -21.04 -15.75
CA TRP A 154 -1.30 -20.43 -14.55
C TRP A 154 -2.08 -19.14 -14.84
N SER A 155 -2.43 -18.89 -16.11
CA SER A 155 -3.28 -17.76 -16.49
C SER A 155 -4.65 -17.82 -15.80
N VAL A 156 -5.22 -16.64 -15.54
CA VAL A 156 -6.53 -16.46 -14.93
C VAL A 156 -7.45 -15.72 -15.88
N GLN A 157 -8.68 -16.19 -15.98
CA GLN A 157 -9.76 -15.49 -16.66
C GLN A 157 -10.61 -14.78 -15.60
N PHE A 158 -10.71 -13.47 -15.70
CA PHE A 158 -11.51 -12.64 -14.80
C PHE A 158 -12.89 -12.41 -15.42
N VAL A 159 -13.86 -13.23 -15.04
CA VAL A 159 -15.21 -13.25 -15.65
C VAL A 159 -15.92 -11.91 -15.56
N LEU A 160 -15.67 -11.13 -14.49
CA LEU A 160 -16.25 -9.80 -14.29
C LEU A 160 -15.68 -8.73 -15.27
N ILE A 161 -14.59 -9.05 -15.98
CA ILE A 161 -13.89 -8.11 -16.87
C ILE A 161 -14.08 -8.51 -18.33
N ASP A 162 -13.60 -9.71 -18.69
CA ASP A 162 -13.66 -10.22 -20.06
C ASP A 162 -13.37 -11.73 -20.12
N ASN A 163 -13.35 -12.29 -21.34
CA ASN A 163 -13.03 -13.70 -21.57
C ASN A 163 -11.55 -13.95 -21.89
N ILE A 164 -10.65 -12.97 -21.63
CA ILE A 164 -9.24 -13.07 -21.96
C ILE A 164 -8.48 -13.72 -20.81
N LYS A 165 -7.56 -14.63 -21.15
CA LYS A 165 -6.60 -15.20 -20.20
C LYS A 165 -5.53 -14.15 -19.87
N ARG A 166 -5.30 -13.90 -18.59
CA ARG A 166 -4.42 -12.82 -18.13
C ARG A 166 -3.44 -13.30 -17.06
N HIS A 167 -2.32 -12.60 -16.92
CA HIS A 167 -1.45 -12.75 -15.76
C HIS A 167 -2.21 -12.37 -14.49
N PRO A 168 -2.17 -13.18 -13.43
CA PRO A 168 -2.66 -12.80 -12.10
C PRO A 168 -1.66 -11.85 -11.41
N SER A 169 -1.46 -10.65 -11.96
CA SER A 169 -0.47 -9.67 -11.48
C SER A 169 -0.64 -9.33 -9.99
N GLN A 170 -1.88 -9.34 -9.50
CA GLN A 170 -2.20 -9.14 -8.09
C GLN A 170 -1.53 -10.20 -7.19
N LEU A 171 -1.49 -11.47 -7.63
CA LEU A 171 -0.84 -12.55 -6.89
C LEU A 171 0.69 -12.43 -6.94
N TYR A 172 1.25 -11.92 -8.05
CA TYR A 172 2.68 -11.61 -8.13
C TYR A 172 3.03 -10.48 -7.17
N GLU A 173 2.21 -9.40 -7.14
CA GLU A 173 2.36 -8.31 -6.19
C GLU A 173 2.23 -8.80 -4.74
N ALA A 174 1.25 -9.64 -4.42
CA ALA A 174 1.08 -10.22 -3.09
C ALA A 174 2.31 -11.04 -2.67
N PHE A 175 2.88 -11.82 -3.58
CA PHE A 175 4.05 -12.65 -3.30
C PHE A 175 5.32 -11.80 -3.12
N PHE A 176 5.65 -10.92 -4.07
CA PHE A 176 6.91 -10.17 -4.02
C PHE A 176 6.84 -8.95 -3.08
N GLU A 177 5.79 -8.11 -3.19
CA GLU A 177 5.62 -6.90 -2.38
C GLU A 177 5.08 -7.21 -0.97
N GLY A 178 4.38 -8.36 -0.80
CA GLY A 178 3.90 -8.85 0.48
C GLY A 178 4.89 -9.81 1.13
N ILE A 179 4.91 -11.08 0.67
CA ILE A 179 5.64 -12.16 1.36
C ILE A 179 7.16 -11.95 1.31
N ILE A 180 7.75 -11.80 0.11
CA ILE A 180 9.21 -11.71 -0.03
C ILE A 180 9.73 -10.46 0.67
N LEU A 181 9.08 -9.31 0.45
CA LEU A 181 9.47 -8.06 1.10
C LEU A 181 9.41 -8.15 2.63
N PHE A 182 8.38 -8.81 3.19
CA PHE A 182 8.30 -9.06 4.64
C PHE A 182 9.53 -9.80 5.17
N PHE A 183 9.95 -10.87 4.51
CA PHE A 183 11.12 -11.64 4.93
C PHE A 183 12.43 -10.88 4.72
N VAL A 184 12.56 -10.13 3.63
CA VAL A 184 13.73 -9.29 3.37
C VAL A 184 13.90 -8.24 4.47
N LEU A 185 12.85 -7.49 4.79
CA LEU A 185 12.91 -6.48 5.85
C LEU A 185 13.10 -7.12 7.23
N GLY A 186 12.48 -8.28 7.48
CA GLY A 186 12.68 -9.06 8.68
C GLY A 186 14.14 -9.53 8.88
N TYR A 187 14.84 -9.84 7.79
CA TYR A 187 16.27 -10.12 7.84
C TYR A 187 17.08 -8.90 8.30
N PHE A 188 16.83 -7.72 7.73
CA PHE A 188 17.52 -6.49 8.13
C PHE A 188 17.16 -6.06 9.56
N PHE A 189 15.91 -6.28 9.99
CA PHE A 189 15.50 -6.08 11.38
C PHE A 189 16.35 -6.94 12.33
N LYS A 190 16.56 -8.23 12.04
CA LYS A 190 17.43 -9.13 12.83
C LYS A 190 18.91 -8.71 12.82
N LYS A 191 19.34 -7.91 11.86
CA LYS A 191 20.68 -7.29 11.79
C LYS A 191 20.75 -5.93 12.50
N ASP A 192 19.76 -5.63 13.36
CA ASP A 192 19.71 -4.41 14.18
C ASP A 192 19.59 -3.08 13.38
N TYR A 193 19.15 -3.12 12.11
CA TYR A 193 19.00 -1.92 11.30
C TYR A 193 17.96 -0.94 11.85
N LEU A 194 17.02 -1.39 12.68
CA LEU A 194 16.06 -0.53 13.36
C LEU A 194 16.71 0.42 14.38
N ARG A 195 17.95 0.16 14.83
CA ARG A 195 18.70 1.06 15.72
C ARG A 195 19.04 2.40 15.06
N VAL A 196 19.09 2.45 13.74
CA VAL A 196 19.34 3.68 12.98
C VAL A 196 18.04 4.12 12.31
N PRO A 197 17.30 5.09 12.89
CA PRO A 197 16.00 5.51 12.37
C PRO A 197 16.06 5.96 10.91
N GLY A 198 15.17 5.40 10.10
CA GLY A 198 15.06 5.64 8.67
C GLY A 198 15.78 4.61 7.78
N LYS A 199 16.57 3.72 8.36
CA LYS A 199 17.28 2.68 7.57
C LYS A 199 16.33 1.64 6.99
N ILE A 200 15.36 1.21 7.78
CA ILE A 200 14.34 0.24 7.33
C ILE A 200 13.39 0.87 6.32
N SER A 201 12.98 2.11 6.53
CA SER A 201 12.15 2.86 5.56
C SER A 201 12.87 3.03 4.21
N ALA A 202 14.17 3.30 4.23
CA ALA A 202 14.98 3.37 3.02
C ALA A 202 15.04 2.02 2.29
N LEU A 203 15.26 0.92 3.01
CA LEU A 203 15.26 -0.43 2.44
C LEU A 203 13.89 -0.84 1.91
N PHE A 204 12.82 -0.48 2.61
CA PHE A 204 11.46 -0.70 2.11
C PHE A 204 11.27 -0.02 0.74
N LEU A 205 11.62 1.26 0.61
CA LEU A 205 11.51 1.99 -0.66
C LEU A 205 12.34 1.32 -1.76
N ILE A 206 13.55 0.88 -1.48
CA ILE A 206 14.43 0.22 -2.46
C ILE A 206 13.82 -1.10 -2.94
N PHE A 207 13.50 -2.02 -2.03
CA PHE A 207 13.03 -3.35 -2.41
C PHE A 207 11.60 -3.35 -2.95
N TYR A 208 10.71 -2.55 -2.35
CA TYR A 208 9.34 -2.40 -2.87
C TYR A 208 9.36 -1.87 -4.29
N SER A 209 10.09 -0.80 -4.55
CA SER A 209 10.16 -0.19 -5.89
C SER A 209 10.83 -1.12 -6.91
N LEU A 210 11.82 -1.91 -6.49
CA LEU A 210 12.44 -2.91 -7.34
C LEU A 210 11.40 -3.96 -7.78
N PHE A 211 10.68 -4.57 -6.81
CA PHE A 211 9.66 -5.56 -7.12
C PHE A 211 8.55 -4.96 -7.97
N ARG A 212 8.07 -3.78 -7.59
CA ARG A 212 7.03 -3.07 -8.33
C ARG A 212 7.41 -2.77 -9.77
N PHE A 213 8.63 -2.31 -10.02
CA PHE A 213 9.14 -2.02 -11.34
C PHE A 213 9.09 -3.26 -12.26
N PHE A 214 9.54 -4.41 -11.76
CA PHE A 214 9.55 -5.64 -12.54
C PHE A 214 8.15 -6.24 -12.74
N ILE A 215 7.29 -6.22 -11.71
CA ILE A 215 5.93 -6.77 -11.83
C ILE A 215 5.09 -5.95 -12.81
N GLU A 216 5.35 -4.66 -12.95
CA GLU A 216 4.62 -3.78 -13.86
C GLU A 216 4.73 -4.21 -15.34
N PHE A 217 5.74 -4.99 -15.73
CA PHE A 217 5.82 -5.58 -17.07
C PHE A 217 4.70 -6.61 -17.34
N PHE A 218 4.17 -7.24 -16.30
CA PHE A 218 3.10 -8.23 -16.38
C PHE A 218 1.71 -7.61 -16.13
N ARG A 219 1.65 -6.41 -15.60
CA ARG A 219 0.42 -5.71 -15.31
C ARG A 219 -0.12 -4.98 -16.54
N SER A 220 -1.44 -4.92 -16.68
CA SER A 220 -2.08 -4.06 -17.67
C SER A 220 -1.85 -2.59 -17.28
N PRO A 221 -1.39 -1.73 -18.20
CA PRO A 221 -1.29 -0.31 -17.94
C PRO A 221 -2.67 0.26 -17.55
N ASP A 222 -2.65 1.32 -16.74
CA ASP A 222 -3.86 2.04 -16.39
C ASP A 222 -4.52 2.60 -17.67
N PRO A 223 -5.77 2.25 -17.99
CA PRO A 223 -6.42 2.66 -19.23
C PRO A 223 -6.49 4.19 -19.44
N GLN A 224 -6.50 4.97 -18.36
CA GLN A 224 -6.58 6.43 -18.41
C GLN A 224 -5.24 7.09 -18.72
N ILE A 225 -4.11 6.44 -18.38
CA ILE A 225 -2.77 7.03 -18.45
C ILE A 225 -1.94 6.35 -19.54
N GLY A 226 -2.05 5.04 -19.70
CA GLY A 226 -1.30 4.26 -20.68
C GLY A 226 0.21 4.24 -20.43
N TYR A 227 0.98 4.32 -21.51
CA TYR A 227 2.43 4.44 -21.50
C TYR A 227 2.84 5.90 -21.57
N LEU A 228 3.88 6.26 -20.83
CA LEU A 228 4.46 7.59 -20.77
C LEU A 228 5.84 7.62 -21.47
N VAL A 229 6.78 8.35 -20.92
CA VAL A 229 8.13 8.50 -21.46
C VAL A 229 8.86 7.14 -21.55
N LEU A 230 9.56 6.89 -22.64
CA LEU A 230 10.31 5.65 -22.90
C LEU A 230 9.47 4.37 -22.85
N ASN A 231 8.18 4.44 -23.16
CA ASN A 231 7.24 3.33 -23.04
C ASN A 231 7.14 2.73 -21.63
N LEU A 232 7.46 3.53 -20.60
CA LEU A 232 7.26 3.16 -19.20
C LEU A 232 5.86 3.54 -18.74
N THR A 233 5.32 2.74 -17.82
CA THR A 233 4.08 3.07 -17.13
C THR A 233 4.32 4.07 -16.02
N LEU A 234 3.27 4.75 -15.54
CA LEU A 234 3.36 5.61 -14.36
C LEU A 234 3.91 4.85 -13.14
N GLY A 235 3.50 3.58 -12.96
CA GLY A 235 3.99 2.72 -11.88
C GLY A 235 5.50 2.51 -11.93
N GLN A 236 6.08 2.33 -13.13
CA GLN A 236 7.52 2.20 -13.31
C GLN A 236 8.27 3.51 -13.01
N LEU A 237 7.76 4.64 -13.47
CA LEU A 237 8.39 5.95 -13.22
C LEU A 237 8.40 6.29 -11.71
N ILE A 238 7.29 6.05 -11.01
CA ILE A 238 7.22 6.24 -9.56
C ILE A 238 8.15 5.26 -8.83
N SER A 239 8.29 4.03 -9.32
CA SER A 239 9.22 3.05 -8.76
C SER A 239 10.68 3.53 -8.88
N ILE A 240 11.07 4.10 -10.01
CA ILE A 240 12.42 4.70 -10.17
C ILE A 240 12.63 5.83 -9.14
N LEU A 241 11.65 6.72 -8.98
CA LEU A 241 11.72 7.81 -8.00
C LEU A 241 11.86 7.29 -6.56
N PHE A 242 11.07 6.28 -6.19
CA PHE A 242 11.13 5.67 -4.86
C PHE A 242 12.45 4.94 -4.62
N PHE A 243 12.96 4.24 -5.63
CA PHE A 243 14.27 3.62 -5.56
C PHE A 243 15.39 4.65 -5.29
N MET A 244 15.42 5.73 -6.06
CA MET A 244 16.40 6.81 -5.88
C MET A 244 16.27 7.48 -4.50
N THR A 245 15.03 7.73 -4.05
CA THR A 245 14.77 8.29 -2.71
C THR A 245 15.26 7.34 -1.62
N GLY A 246 14.97 6.05 -1.74
CA GLY A 246 15.44 5.04 -0.79
C GLY A 246 16.95 4.93 -0.75
N ALA A 247 17.61 4.91 -1.91
CA ALA A 247 19.07 4.88 -2.02
C ALA A 247 19.72 6.12 -1.39
N TYR A 248 19.16 7.30 -1.66
CA TYR A 248 19.61 8.55 -1.07
C TYR A 248 19.44 8.53 0.46
N LEU A 249 18.26 8.17 0.96
CA LEU A 249 18.03 8.07 2.40
C LEU A 249 18.99 7.07 3.07
N LEU A 250 19.25 5.93 2.43
CA LEU A 250 20.17 4.93 2.96
C LEU A 250 21.62 5.46 3.02
N SER A 251 22.04 6.26 2.05
CA SER A 251 23.38 6.87 2.03
C SER A 251 23.59 7.87 3.18
N LEU A 252 22.53 8.52 3.65
CA LEU A 252 22.56 9.45 4.78
C LEU A 252 22.60 8.74 6.15
N LYS A 253 22.38 7.41 6.19
CA LYS A 253 22.21 6.61 7.41
C LYS A 253 23.41 5.67 7.64
N LYS A 254 24.59 6.18 7.36
CA LYS A 254 25.85 5.44 7.60
C LYS A 254 26.13 5.22 9.08
#